data_662d9f4303fc64236ebe42af3461b00b
#
_entry.id   662d9f4303fc64236ebe42af3461b00b
#
_cell.length_a   1.000
_cell.length_b   1.000
_cell.length_c   1.000
_cell.angle_alpha   90.00
_cell.angle_beta   90.00
_cell.angle_gamma   90.00
#
_symmetry.space_group_name_H-M   'P 1'
#
loop_
_entity.id
_entity.type
_entity.pdbx_description
1 polymer ?
#
loop_
_entity_poly.entity_id
_entity_poly.type
_entity_poly.pdbx_seq_one_letter_code
_entity_poly.pdbx_strand_id
1 'polypeptide(L)'
;SGVSGDERRVGLLIASFIKPHCDKLFFDRTGNLIAFKKGRSTPKSPVMFCAHLDEVGFMIRHINDDGSLLFEQAGMMPEVLLSKRVLIGENKIPGVICSKPVHLTRGKEKEPPQTDNMYIDIGAQNAKQAKNLDVYAKYAAFDNAFTVLGDGTAVCSKAIDDRFGCQVMIRLLSSVPEYDSYFVFTVGEELGGTGALAAVRYIKPGIAVILESTTASDLPQNTGGNKVCSVGGGAVVPFMDGGTKYDERLVKRLWDIAEENGIRVQTKSRIA
;
A
#
# COMPACT_ATOMS: atom_id res chain seq x y z
N SER A 1 3.11 -11.23 -2.60
CA SER A 1 3.85 -10.32 -1.72
C SER A 1 4.53 -9.25 -2.56
N GLY A 2 4.59 -8.06 -2.06
CA GLY A 2 5.23 -6.90 -2.67
C GLY A 2 5.49 -5.88 -1.60
N VAL A 3 6.21 -6.27 -0.55
CA VAL A 3 6.67 -5.37 0.50
C VAL A 3 7.59 -4.32 -0.12
N SER A 4 7.61 -3.11 0.42
CA SER A 4 8.50 -2.03 -0.05
C SER A 4 9.94 -2.53 -0.22
N GLY A 5 10.47 -2.42 -1.45
CA GLY A 5 11.76 -2.98 -1.87
C GLY A 5 11.68 -4.35 -2.57
N ASP A 6 10.51 -5.02 -2.57
CA ASP A 6 10.27 -6.32 -3.24
C ASP A 6 9.01 -6.29 -4.13
N GLU A 7 8.73 -5.16 -4.77
CA GLU A 7 7.52 -4.93 -5.56
C GLU A 7 7.58 -5.56 -6.96
N ARG A 8 8.77 -5.95 -7.42
CA ARG A 8 8.99 -6.38 -8.81
C ARG A 8 8.02 -7.43 -9.30
N ARG A 9 7.68 -8.42 -8.47
CA ARG A 9 6.75 -9.50 -8.83
C ARG A 9 5.33 -8.99 -9.05
N VAL A 10 4.89 -8.05 -8.21
CA VAL A 10 3.58 -7.42 -8.34
C VAL A 10 3.54 -6.57 -9.61
N GLY A 11 4.61 -5.78 -9.86
CA GLY A 11 4.73 -5.02 -11.08
C GLY A 11 4.67 -5.90 -12.33
N LEU A 12 5.36 -7.05 -12.35
CA LEU A 12 5.29 -8.01 -13.46
C LEU A 12 3.90 -8.61 -13.65
N LEU A 13 3.20 -8.92 -12.56
CA LEU A 13 1.82 -9.40 -12.62
C LEU A 13 0.90 -8.34 -13.22
N ILE A 14 0.97 -7.10 -12.75
CA ILE A 14 0.18 -5.99 -13.31
C ILE A 14 0.55 -5.77 -14.78
N ALA A 15 1.84 -5.79 -15.12
CA ALA A 15 2.30 -5.65 -16.50
C ALA A 15 1.66 -6.69 -17.44
N SER A 16 1.45 -7.92 -16.98
CA SER A 16 0.79 -8.96 -17.76
C SER A 16 -0.67 -8.64 -18.09
N PHE A 17 -1.38 -7.95 -17.20
CA PHE A 17 -2.77 -7.52 -17.43
C PHE A 17 -2.86 -6.30 -18.33
N ILE A 18 -1.97 -5.32 -18.17
CA ILE A 18 -2.10 -4.01 -18.84
C ILE A 18 -1.38 -3.95 -20.20
N LYS A 19 -0.45 -4.87 -20.47
CA LYS A 19 0.32 -4.88 -21.73
C LYS A 19 -0.54 -4.77 -23.01
N PRO A 20 -1.71 -5.44 -23.12
CA PRO A 20 -2.57 -5.30 -24.30
C PRO A 20 -3.29 -3.94 -24.41
N HIS A 21 -3.27 -3.13 -23.36
CA HIS A 21 -4.10 -1.93 -23.23
C HIS A 21 -3.30 -0.62 -23.25
N CYS A 22 -1.99 -0.65 -23.46
CA CYS A 22 -1.13 0.52 -23.48
C CYS A 22 -0.20 0.54 -24.70
N ASP A 23 0.23 1.73 -25.10
CA ASP A 23 1.11 1.92 -26.26
C ASP A 23 2.60 1.72 -25.90
N LYS A 24 2.95 2.04 -24.64
CA LYS A 24 4.29 1.79 -24.08
C LYS A 24 4.19 1.26 -22.67
N LEU A 25 5.06 0.33 -22.33
CA LEU A 25 5.14 -0.28 -21.01
C LEU A 25 6.60 -0.58 -20.66
N PHE A 26 7.05 -0.05 -19.54
CA PHE A 26 8.42 -0.26 -19.07
C PHE A 26 8.55 -0.07 -17.56
N PHE A 27 9.62 -0.59 -17.00
CA PHE A 27 10.06 -0.26 -15.66
C PHE A 27 11.13 0.82 -15.74
N ASP A 28 11.02 1.85 -14.91
CA ASP A 28 12.07 2.84 -14.76
C ASP A 28 13.23 2.32 -13.88
N ARG A 29 14.23 3.16 -13.66
CA ARG A 29 15.41 2.80 -12.84
C ARG A 29 15.10 2.67 -11.35
N THR A 30 14.03 3.29 -10.89
CA THR A 30 13.59 3.22 -9.49
C THR A 30 12.82 1.93 -9.24
N GLY A 31 12.24 1.35 -10.28
CA GLY A 31 11.41 0.14 -10.22
C GLY A 31 9.93 0.40 -10.47
N ASN A 32 9.51 1.65 -10.69
CA ASN A 32 8.13 1.96 -11.06
C ASN A 32 7.76 1.26 -12.37
N LEU A 33 6.56 0.70 -12.42
CA LEU A 33 5.97 0.25 -13.68
C LEU A 33 5.20 1.41 -14.31
N ILE A 34 5.62 1.83 -15.50
CA ILE A 34 5.06 2.97 -16.22
C ILE A 34 4.40 2.47 -17.51
N ALA A 35 3.10 2.74 -17.65
CA ALA A 35 2.34 2.55 -18.87
C ALA A 35 1.99 3.92 -19.47
N PHE A 36 2.19 4.07 -20.76
CA PHE A 36 1.71 5.21 -21.54
C PHE A 36 0.58 4.76 -22.45
N LYS A 37 -0.50 5.54 -22.47
CA LYS A 37 -1.63 5.36 -23.36
C LYS A 37 -1.95 6.63 -24.10
N LYS A 38 -1.96 6.56 -25.42
CA LYS A 38 -2.37 7.65 -26.28
C LYS A 38 -3.86 7.94 -26.11
N GLY A 39 -4.18 9.20 -25.93
CA GLY A 39 -5.55 9.70 -25.84
C GLY A 39 -6.13 10.08 -27.20
N ARG A 40 -7.35 10.61 -27.18
CA ARG A 40 -8.00 11.20 -28.36
C ARG A 40 -7.33 12.52 -28.75
N SER A 41 -6.73 13.18 -27.80
CA SER A 41 -6.01 14.45 -28.00
C SER A 41 -4.71 14.51 -27.22
N THR A 42 -3.72 15.26 -27.74
CA THR A 42 -2.41 15.44 -27.11
C THR A 42 -2.37 16.78 -26.41
N PRO A 43 -2.36 16.84 -25.08
CA PRO A 43 -2.28 18.07 -24.32
C PRO A 43 -0.84 18.62 -24.31
N LYS A 44 -0.65 19.89 -23.91
CA LYS A 44 0.69 20.49 -23.74
C LYS A 44 1.53 19.76 -22.72
N SER A 45 0.90 19.22 -21.69
CA SER A 45 1.53 18.38 -20.66
C SER A 45 0.64 17.18 -20.40
N PRO A 46 1.20 15.97 -20.25
CA PRO A 46 0.41 14.76 -20.08
C PRO A 46 -0.34 14.73 -18.74
N VAL A 47 -1.38 13.91 -18.69
CA VAL A 47 -2.04 13.52 -17.43
C VAL A 47 -1.29 12.33 -16.84
N MET A 48 -1.13 12.29 -15.52
CA MET A 48 -0.57 11.16 -14.80
C MET A 48 -1.58 10.63 -13.80
N PHE A 49 -1.83 9.33 -13.84
CA PHE A 49 -2.51 8.57 -12.80
C PHE A 49 -1.47 7.78 -12.01
N CYS A 50 -1.62 7.73 -10.69
CA CYS A 50 -0.64 7.14 -9.80
C CYS A 50 -1.32 6.31 -8.71
N ALA A 51 -0.77 5.13 -8.42
CA ALA A 51 -1.11 4.25 -7.30
C ALA A 51 0.15 3.47 -6.91
N HIS A 52 0.29 3.07 -5.64
CA HIS A 52 1.51 2.38 -5.25
C HIS A 52 1.40 0.85 -5.30
N LEU A 53 2.55 0.21 -5.58
CA LEU A 53 2.70 -1.24 -5.69
C LEU A 53 2.97 -1.89 -4.35
N ASP A 54 3.65 -1.18 -3.48
CA ASP A 54 4.14 -1.76 -2.26
C ASP A 54 3.03 -1.97 -1.21
N GLU A 55 3.37 -2.71 -0.22
CA GLU A 55 2.57 -2.98 0.97
C GLU A 55 3.49 -2.93 2.18
N VAL A 56 2.95 -2.58 3.33
CA VAL A 56 3.66 -2.67 4.61
C VAL A 56 4.13 -4.09 4.87
N GLY A 57 5.30 -4.22 5.46
CA GLY A 57 5.88 -5.53 5.75
C GLY A 57 7.19 -5.44 6.49
N PHE A 58 8.00 -6.48 6.37
CA PHE A 58 9.19 -6.65 7.18
C PHE A 58 10.38 -7.08 6.34
N MET A 59 11.57 -6.74 6.80
CA MET A 59 12.84 -7.26 6.29
C MET A 59 13.59 -7.97 7.42
N ILE A 60 14.01 -9.21 7.19
CA ILE A 60 14.78 -9.99 8.17
C ILE A 60 16.22 -9.45 8.19
N ARG A 61 16.64 -8.89 9.32
CA ARG A 61 17.96 -8.28 9.50
C ARG A 61 18.97 -9.15 10.23
N HIS A 62 18.50 -10.11 11.04
CA HIS A 62 19.37 -10.96 11.84
C HIS A 62 18.70 -12.29 12.21
N ILE A 63 19.50 -13.33 12.41
CA ILE A 63 19.09 -14.63 12.92
C ILE A 63 19.80 -14.85 14.25
N ASN A 64 19.04 -14.94 15.34
CA ASN A 64 19.56 -15.21 16.68
C ASN A 64 20.04 -16.67 16.82
N ASP A 65 20.86 -16.94 17.84
CA ASP A 65 21.40 -18.29 18.11
C ASP A 65 20.30 -19.33 18.37
N ASP A 66 19.17 -18.92 18.94
CA ASP A 66 17.98 -19.75 19.18
C ASP A 66 17.12 -19.98 17.93
N GLY A 67 17.47 -19.37 16.81
CA GLY A 67 16.75 -19.51 15.53
C GLY A 67 15.65 -18.47 15.32
N SER A 68 15.35 -17.61 16.28
CA SER A 68 14.42 -16.50 16.11
C SER A 68 14.99 -15.41 15.19
N LEU A 69 14.12 -14.66 14.52
CA LEU A 69 14.52 -13.68 13.51
C LEU A 69 14.23 -12.25 13.98
N LEU A 70 15.23 -11.40 13.93
CA LEU A 70 15.04 -9.95 14.09
C LEU A 70 14.70 -9.32 12.75
N PHE A 71 13.84 -8.32 12.78
CA PHE A 71 13.32 -7.66 11.58
C PHE A 71 13.32 -6.14 11.70
N GLU A 72 13.30 -5.48 10.56
CA GLU A 72 12.90 -4.07 10.40
C GLU A 72 11.52 -4.00 9.80
N GLN A 73 10.80 -2.93 10.05
CA GLN A 73 9.48 -2.63 9.48
C GLN A 73 9.35 -1.15 9.13
N ALA A 74 8.44 -0.82 8.24
CA ALA A 74 8.17 0.56 7.84
C ALA A 74 6.74 0.97 8.21
N GLY A 75 6.61 2.11 8.88
CA GLY A 75 5.33 2.82 9.03
C GLY A 75 4.28 2.23 9.96
N MET A 76 4.52 1.04 10.55
CA MET A 76 3.50 0.37 11.36
C MET A 76 3.67 0.62 12.86
N MET A 77 2.55 0.74 13.58
CA MET A 77 2.57 0.80 15.03
C MET A 77 2.91 -0.57 15.63
N PRO A 78 3.89 -0.67 16.53
CA PRO A 78 4.31 -1.94 17.13
C PRO A 78 3.18 -2.72 17.80
N GLU A 79 2.17 -2.04 18.35
CA GLU A 79 1.04 -2.64 19.05
C GLU A 79 0.22 -3.57 18.18
N VAL A 80 0.16 -3.31 16.87
CA VAL A 80 -0.64 -4.11 15.95
C VAL A 80 0.12 -5.33 15.41
N LEU A 81 1.42 -5.46 15.68
CA LEU A 81 2.29 -6.49 15.13
C LEU A 81 2.25 -7.81 15.90
N LEU A 82 2.09 -7.74 17.21
CA LEU A 82 2.15 -8.94 18.07
C LEU A 82 1.11 -10.00 17.65
N SER A 83 1.56 -11.25 17.65
CA SER A 83 0.78 -12.44 17.29
C SER A 83 0.34 -12.49 15.81
N LYS A 84 0.81 -11.57 14.97
CA LYS A 84 0.53 -11.64 13.53
C LYS A 84 1.35 -12.75 12.88
N ARG A 85 0.70 -13.46 11.96
CA ARG A 85 1.36 -14.44 11.11
C ARG A 85 1.97 -13.75 9.89
N VAL A 86 3.13 -14.22 9.48
CA VAL A 86 3.88 -13.71 8.33
C VAL A 86 4.37 -14.85 7.46
N LEU A 87 4.63 -14.55 6.19
CA LEU A 87 5.25 -15.44 5.21
C LEU A 87 6.54 -14.79 4.73
N ILE A 88 7.67 -15.52 4.87
CA ILE A 88 9.01 -15.00 4.63
C ILE A 88 9.55 -15.55 3.32
N GLY A 89 10.08 -14.66 2.50
CA GLY A 89 10.75 -14.97 1.25
C GLY A 89 9.86 -15.61 0.19
N GLU A 90 10.48 -16.06 -0.87
CA GLU A 90 9.80 -16.73 -1.99
C GLU A 90 9.21 -18.07 -1.62
N ASN A 91 9.87 -18.78 -0.70
CA ASN A 91 9.45 -20.08 -0.18
C ASN A 91 8.26 -19.96 0.78
N LYS A 92 7.83 -18.76 1.11
CA LYS A 92 6.69 -18.47 2.00
C LYS A 92 6.83 -19.22 3.34
N ILE A 93 8.01 -19.17 3.95
CA ILE A 93 8.25 -19.76 5.25
C ILE A 93 7.35 -19.11 6.27
N PRO A 94 6.47 -19.84 6.97
CA PRO A 94 5.56 -19.26 7.94
C PRO A 94 6.30 -18.85 9.20
N GLY A 95 5.87 -17.75 9.80
CA GLY A 95 6.35 -17.27 11.08
C GLY A 95 5.29 -16.52 11.84
N VAL A 96 5.54 -16.30 13.13
CA VAL A 96 4.68 -15.53 14.02
C VAL A 96 5.50 -14.45 14.70
N ILE A 97 4.98 -13.23 14.75
CA ILE A 97 5.64 -12.12 15.46
C ILE A 97 5.38 -12.27 16.95
N CYS A 98 6.46 -12.37 17.71
CA CYS A 98 6.49 -12.61 19.15
C CYS A 98 7.24 -11.49 19.88
N SER A 99 7.04 -11.40 21.18
CA SER A 99 7.85 -10.60 22.10
C SER A 99 8.15 -11.39 23.38
N LYS A 100 8.92 -10.81 24.28
CA LYS A 100 9.15 -11.41 25.61
C LYS A 100 7.81 -11.64 26.31
N PRO A 101 7.60 -12.82 26.93
CA PRO A 101 6.38 -13.12 27.66
C PRO A 101 6.09 -12.09 28.75
N VAL A 102 4.83 -11.75 28.93
CA VAL A 102 4.35 -10.71 29.89
C VAL A 102 4.80 -10.99 31.33
N HIS A 103 4.86 -12.27 31.74
CA HIS A 103 5.31 -12.63 33.08
C HIS A 103 6.80 -12.37 33.36
N LEU A 104 7.63 -12.20 32.29
CA LEU A 104 9.04 -11.82 32.39
C LEU A 104 9.24 -10.29 32.30
N THR A 105 8.16 -9.53 32.02
CA THR A 105 8.18 -8.06 31.91
C THR A 105 7.44 -7.38 33.04
N ARG A 106 7.06 -8.11 34.11
CA ARG A 106 6.38 -7.55 35.28
C ARG A 106 7.07 -6.32 35.82
N GLY A 107 6.32 -5.24 36.01
CA GLY A 107 6.85 -3.93 36.42
C GLY A 107 7.18 -2.97 35.28
N LYS A 108 7.18 -3.43 34.02
CA LYS A 108 7.31 -2.61 32.80
C LYS A 108 6.06 -2.61 31.93
N GLU A 109 4.94 -3.04 32.48
CA GLU A 109 3.64 -3.24 31.79
C GLU A 109 3.04 -1.95 31.20
N LYS A 110 3.64 -0.78 31.53
CA LYS A 110 3.20 0.53 31.02
C LYS A 110 3.96 1.02 29.79
N GLU A 111 5.04 0.34 29.41
CA GLU A 111 5.77 0.72 28.22
C GLU A 111 5.09 0.12 26.98
N PRO A 112 4.77 0.92 25.96
CA PRO A 112 4.24 0.39 24.70
C PRO A 112 5.23 -0.60 24.11
N PRO A 113 4.74 -1.63 23.41
CA PRO A 113 5.63 -2.59 22.74
C PRO A 113 6.59 -1.84 21.80
N GLN A 114 7.85 -2.24 21.81
CA GLN A 114 8.88 -1.70 20.92
C GLN A 114 9.28 -2.76 19.93
N THR A 115 9.42 -2.40 18.66
CA THR A 115 9.81 -3.32 17.58
C THR A 115 11.13 -4.04 17.88
N ASP A 116 12.08 -3.35 18.50
CA ASP A 116 13.38 -3.90 18.90
C ASP A 116 13.29 -5.05 19.92
N ASN A 117 12.16 -5.16 20.63
CA ASN A 117 11.88 -6.25 21.57
C ASN A 117 11.06 -7.38 20.93
N MET A 118 10.79 -7.29 19.63
CA MET A 118 10.03 -8.29 18.89
C MET A 118 10.96 -9.16 18.04
N TYR A 119 10.49 -10.35 17.74
CA TYR A 119 11.15 -11.30 16.85
C TYR A 119 10.10 -12.11 16.11
N ILE A 120 10.48 -12.71 14.99
CA ILE A 120 9.65 -13.68 14.28
C ILE A 120 10.12 -15.07 14.66
N ASP A 121 9.21 -15.88 15.19
CA ASP A 121 9.40 -17.30 15.44
C ASP A 121 8.94 -18.09 14.20
N ILE A 122 9.85 -18.91 13.68
CA ILE A 122 9.61 -19.81 12.53
C ILE A 122 9.68 -21.28 12.91
N GLY A 123 9.69 -21.61 14.21
CA GLY A 123 9.83 -22.95 14.73
C GLY A 123 11.25 -23.55 14.63
N ALA A 124 12.26 -22.77 14.24
CA ALA A 124 13.65 -23.20 14.25
C ALA A 124 14.20 -23.27 15.67
N GLN A 125 14.98 -24.31 15.99
CA GLN A 125 15.56 -24.51 17.33
C GLN A 125 16.96 -23.91 17.48
N ASN A 126 17.55 -23.44 16.40
CA ASN A 126 18.86 -22.79 16.38
C ASN A 126 19.11 -22.07 15.06
N ALA A 127 20.13 -21.19 15.05
CA ALA A 127 20.51 -20.41 13.89
C ALA A 127 20.81 -21.25 12.63
N LYS A 128 21.36 -22.46 12.79
CA LYS A 128 21.66 -23.33 11.64
C LYS A 128 20.39 -23.79 10.93
N GLN A 129 19.36 -24.19 11.70
CA GLN A 129 18.06 -24.55 11.12
C GLN A 129 17.41 -23.36 10.40
N ALA A 130 17.40 -22.17 11.02
CA ALA A 130 16.87 -20.98 10.41
C ALA A 130 17.61 -20.59 9.10
N LYS A 131 18.95 -20.66 9.10
CA LYS A 131 19.76 -20.39 7.90
C LYS A 131 19.47 -21.35 6.75
N ASN A 132 19.19 -22.63 7.05
CA ASN A 132 18.85 -23.62 6.03
C ASN A 132 17.50 -23.33 5.32
N LEU A 133 16.65 -22.49 5.91
CA LEU A 133 15.38 -22.07 5.32
C LEU A 133 15.52 -20.84 4.41
N ASP A 134 16.73 -20.31 4.23
CA ASP A 134 17.04 -19.15 3.38
C ASP A 134 16.20 -17.91 3.74
N VAL A 135 16.08 -17.59 5.03
CA VAL A 135 15.25 -16.49 5.53
C VAL A 135 16.03 -15.19 5.75
N TYR A 136 17.37 -15.23 5.79
CA TYR A 136 18.20 -14.04 6.03
C TYR A 136 18.12 -13.06 4.87
N ALA A 137 17.99 -11.77 5.19
CA ALA A 137 17.84 -10.67 4.23
C ALA A 137 16.65 -10.85 3.26
N LYS A 138 15.64 -11.64 3.65
CA LYS A 138 14.38 -11.78 2.91
C LYS A 138 13.31 -10.85 3.46
N TYR A 139 12.40 -10.46 2.58
CA TYR A 139 11.20 -9.74 2.97
C TYR A 139 10.15 -10.71 3.53
N ALA A 140 9.34 -10.21 4.44
CA ALA A 140 8.21 -10.94 4.99
C ALA A 140 6.94 -10.08 4.91
N ALA A 141 5.84 -10.67 4.48
CA ALA A 141 4.54 -10.03 4.41
C ALA A 141 3.56 -10.70 5.37
N PHE A 142 2.51 -9.99 5.76
CA PHE A 142 1.43 -10.60 6.54
C PHE A 142 0.81 -11.80 5.81
N ASP A 143 0.56 -12.86 6.56
CA ASP A 143 -0.22 -14.01 6.09
C ASP A 143 -1.70 -13.75 6.34
N ASN A 144 -2.33 -13.05 5.42
CA ASN A 144 -3.75 -12.74 5.47
C ASN A 144 -4.39 -12.99 4.10
N ALA A 145 -5.33 -13.92 4.07
CA ALA A 145 -6.09 -14.25 2.87
C ALA A 145 -7.19 -13.21 2.61
N PHE A 146 -7.51 -13.03 1.34
CA PHE A 146 -8.69 -12.26 0.95
C PHE A 146 -9.96 -12.92 1.50
N THR A 147 -10.75 -12.18 2.23
CA THR A 147 -11.98 -12.65 2.86
C THR A 147 -13.11 -11.65 2.62
N VAL A 148 -14.24 -12.16 2.21
CA VAL A 148 -15.48 -11.38 2.12
C VAL A 148 -16.17 -11.41 3.49
N LEU A 149 -16.57 -10.25 3.99
CA LEU A 149 -17.17 -10.08 5.30
C LEU A 149 -18.67 -9.78 5.19
N GLY A 150 -19.42 -10.22 6.19
CA GLY A 150 -20.85 -9.99 6.29
C GLY A 150 -21.62 -10.54 5.09
N ASP A 151 -22.45 -9.70 4.50
CA ASP A 151 -23.29 -9.98 3.33
C ASP A 151 -22.60 -9.70 1.98
N GLY A 152 -21.28 -9.52 1.97
CA GLY A 152 -20.51 -9.20 0.77
C GLY A 152 -20.29 -7.70 0.56
N THR A 153 -20.69 -6.87 1.52
CA THR A 153 -20.51 -5.41 1.42
C THR A 153 -19.13 -4.93 1.85
N ALA A 154 -18.34 -5.79 2.49
CA ALA A 154 -16.99 -5.49 2.93
C ALA A 154 -16.02 -6.63 2.63
N VAL A 155 -14.74 -6.30 2.49
CA VAL A 155 -13.66 -7.27 2.28
C VAL A 155 -12.55 -6.99 3.28
N CYS A 156 -11.82 -8.04 3.64
CA CYS A 156 -10.60 -7.96 4.44
C CYS A 156 -9.46 -8.65 3.68
N SER A 157 -8.34 -7.97 3.53
CA SER A 157 -7.14 -8.54 2.94
C SER A 157 -5.93 -7.72 3.38
N LYS A 158 -4.73 -8.29 3.21
CA LYS A 158 -3.52 -7.47 3.21
C LYS A 158 -3.47 -6.64 1.94
N ALA A 159 -2.71 -5.57 1.94
CA ALA A 159 -2.38 -4.78 0.76
C ALA A 159 -3.60 -4.21 -0.01
N ILE A 160 -4.76 -4.00 0.64
CA ILE A 160 -5.85 -3.23 0.03
C ILE A 160 -5.34 -1.82 -0.26
N ASP A 161 -4.58 -1.29 0.65
CA ASP A 161 -3.68 -0.16 0.48
C ASP A 161 -2.40 -0.64 -0.24
N ASP A 162 -2.08 -0.26 -1.48
CA ASP A 162 -2.98 0.45 -2.41
C ASP A 162 -3.25 -0.39 -3.67
N ARG A 163 -3.43 -1.70 -3.50
CA ARG A 163 -3.81 -2.58 -4.63
C ARG A 163 -5.19 -2.25 -5.20
N PHE A 164 -6.00 -1.56 -4.40
CA PHE A 164 -7.27 -1.05 -4.89
C PHE A 164 -7.07 0.05 -5.93
N GLY A 165 -6.22 1.05 -5.66
CA GLY A 165 -5.85 2.08 -6.65
C GLY A 165 -5.20 1.47 -7.89
N CYS A 166 -4.30 0.48 -7.70
CA CYS A 166 -3.74 -0.27 -8.82
C CYS A 166 -4.83 -0.92 -9.68
N GLN A 167 -5.84 -1.54 -9.08
CA GLN A 167 -6.96 -2.17 -9.79
C GLN A 167 -7.80 -1.14 -10.55
N VAL A 168 -8.04 0.02 -9.98
CA VAL A 168 -8.74 1.12 -10.66
C VAL A 168 -7.95 1.57 -11.90
N MET A 169 -6.62 1.71 -11.79
CA MET A 169 -5.78 2.06 -12.94
C MET A 169 -5.79 1.00 -14.05
N ILE A 170 -5.73 -0.29 -13.70
CA ILE A 170 -5.85 -1.39 -14.67
C ILE A 170 -7.17 -1.25 -15.43
N ARG A 171 -8.25 -0.92 -14.74
CA ARG A 171 -9.57 -0.76 -15.34
C ARG A 171 -9.66 0.48 -16.23
N LEU A 172 -9.07 1.60 -15.83
CA LEU A 172 -9.00 2.80 -16.64
C LEU A 172 -8.21 2.57 -17.93
N LEU A 173 -7.12 1.80 -17.87
CA LEU A 173 -6.32 1.44 -19.05
C LEU A 173 -7.09 0.64 -20.10
N SER A 174 -8.19 -0.03 -19.77
CA SER A 174 -9.01 -0.74 -20.75
C SER A 174 -9.82 0.18 -21.68
N SER A 175 -9.98 1.45 -21.33
CA SER A 175 -10.66 2.47 -22.14
C SER A 175 -9.66 3.44 -22.78
N VAL A 176 -10.05 4.13 -23.85
CA VAL A 176 -9.23 5.19 -24.46
C VAL A 176 -9.45 6.49 -23.68
N PRO A 177 -8.41 7.07 -23.06
CA PRO A 177 -8.54 8.32 -22.34
C PRO A 177 -8.75 9.50 -23.31
N GLU A 178 -9.26 10.62 -22.81
CA GLU A 178 -9.40 11.84 -23.60
C GLU A 178 -8.04 12.44 -23.97
N TYR A 179 -7.11 12.41 -23.02
CA TYR A 179 -5.76 12.96 -23.19
C TYR A 179 -4.68 11.90 -23.07
N ASP A 180 -3.56 12.13 -23.76
CA ASP A 180 -2.37 11.30 -23.57
C ASP A 180 -2.05 11.19 -22.09
N SER A 181 -1.99 9.95 -21.58
CA SER A 181 -1.94 9.67 -20.16
C SER A 181 -0.85 8.66 -19.79
N TYR A 182 -0.19 8.92 -18.69
CA TYR A 182 0.69 7.97 -18.02
C TYR A 182 -0.02 7.34 -16.82
N PHE A 183 0.12 6.04 -16.69
CA PHE A 183 -0.33 5.27 -15.54
C PHE A 183 0.91 4.73 -14.84
N VAL A 184 1.16 5.20 -13.64
CA VAL A 184 2.39 4.93 -12.89
C VAL A 184 2.06 4.13 -11.65
N PHE A 185 2.48 2.89 -11.65
CA PHE A 185 2.44 2.02 -10.49
C PHE A 185 3.76 2.18 -9.75
N THR A 186 3.73 2.92 -8.66
CA THR A 186 4.93 3.39 -7.96
C THR A 186 5.44 2.37 -6.96
N VAL A 187 6.73 2.48 -6.63
CA VAL A 187 7.41 1.70 -5.58
C VAL A 187 7.75 2.60 -4.40
N GLY A 188 7.87 2.00 -3.21
CA GLY A 188 8.41 2.65 -2.02
C GLY A 188 7.57 3.82 -1.51
N GLU A 189 6.25 3.76 -1.62
CA GLU A 189 5.35 4.76 -1.03
C GLU A 189 5.45 4.72 0.49
N GLU A 190 5.35 3.54 1.08
CA GLU A 190 5.42 3.26 2.53
C GLU A 190 6.79 3.62 3.16
N LEU A 191 7.78 3.88 2.32
CA LEU A 191 9.11 4.36 2.70
C LEU A 191 9.35 5.85 2.36
N GLY A 192 8.28 6.61 2.07
CA GLY A 192 8.33 8.04 1.82
C GLY A 192 8.20 8.48 0.36
N GLY A 193 7.56 7.67 -0.50
CA GLY A 193 7.08 8.10 -1.82
C GLY A 193 8.16 8.37 -2.87
N THR A 194 9.34 7.77 -2.74
CA THR A 194 10.48 8.03 -3.63
C THR A 194 10.20 7.67 -5.08
N GLY A 195 9.41 6.61 -5.32
CA GLY A 195 8.98 6.19 -6.65
C GLY A 195 8.14 7.25 -7.36
N ALA A 196 7.14 7.80 -6.67
CA ALA A 196 6.29 8.86 -7.22
C ALA A 196 7.09 10.11 -7.58
N LEU A 197 8.04 10.50 -6.73
CA LEU A 197 8.91 11.66 -6.97
C LEU A 197 9.78 11.46 -8.22
N ALA A 198 10.33 10.27 -8.42
CA ALA A 198 11.10 9.93 -9.61
C ALA A 198 10.23 10.00 -10.89
N ALA A 199 9.02 9.44 -10.84
CA ALA A 199 8.08 9.44 -11.95
C ALA A 199 7.66 10.86 -12.37
N VAL A 200 7.32 11.72 -11.42
CA VAL A 200 6.94 13.12 -11.69
C VAL A 200 8.08 13.89 -12.38
N ARG A 201 9.32 13.69 -11.95
CA ARG A 201 10.49 14.34 -12.58
C ARG A 201 10.71 13.87 -14.02
N TYR A 202 10.41 12.61 -14.31
CA TYR A 202 10.54 12.05 -15.65
C TYR A 202 9.40 12.48 -16.57
N ILE A 203 8.14 12.37 -16.11
CA ILE A 203 6.93 12.59 -16.91
C ILE A 203 6.61 14.08 -17.04
N LYS A 204 6.83 14.87 -15.99
CA LYS A 204 6.48 16.30 -15.89
C LYS A 204 4.99 16.54 -16.21
N PRO A 205 4.07 15.89 -15.49
CA PRO A 205 2.65 15.97 -15.77
C PRO A 205 2.11 17.39 -15.53
N GLY A 206 1.11 17.79 -16.32
CA GLY A 206 0.34 19.00 -16.05
C GLY A 206 -0.72 18.78 -14.99
N ILE A 207 -1.23 17.55 -14.88
CA ILE A 207 -2.18 17.11 -13.89
C ILE A 207 -1.74 15.73 -13.40
N ALA A 208 -1.73 15.52 -12.08
CA ALA A 208 -1.58 14.22 -11.46
C ALA A 208 -2.83 13.87 -10.64
N VAL A 209 -3.33 12.66 -10.83
CA VAL A 209 -4.44 12.08 -10.06
C VAL A 209 -3.88 10.89 -9.31
N ILE A 210 -3.89 10.98 -7.98
CA ILE A 210 -3.44 9.92 -7.10
C ILE A 210 -4.66 9.11 -6.68
N LEU A 211 -4.59 7.81 -6.90
CA LEU A 211 -5.58 6.84 -6.45
C LEU A 211 -4.99 6.17 -5.21
N GLU A 212 -5.70 6.29 -4.10
CA GLU A 212 -5.16 5.92 -2.79
C GLU A 212 -6.26 5.43 -1.85
N SER A 213 -5.89 4.59 -0.92
CA SER A 213 -6.76 4.19 0.19
C SER A 213 -6.75 5.23 1.31
N THR A 214 -7.73 5.22 2.17
CA THR A 214 -7.73 6.08 3.35
C THR A 214 -8.39 5.42 4.55
N THR A 215 -7.86 5.69 5.73
CA THR A 215 -8.48 5.28 6.99
C THR A 215 -9.85 5.94 7.14
N ALA A 216 -10.89 5.16 7.39
CA ALA A 216 -12.23 5.69 7.64
C ALA A 216 -12.39 6.20 9.07
N SER A 217 -11.75 5.53 10.04
CA SER A 217 -11.99 5.75 11.48
C SER A 217 -13.47 5.67 11.83
N ASP A 218 -14.22 4.78 11.14
CA ASP A 218 -15.66 4.61 11.22
C ASP A 218 -16.01 3.60 12.31
N LEU A 219 -15.64 3.92 13.55
CA LEU A 219 -15.90 3.09 14.73
C LEU A 219 -17.08 3.65 15.51
N PRO A 220 -17.86 2.81 16.24
CA PRO A 220 -19.06 3.25 16.98
C PRO A 220 -18.83 4.43 17.93
N GLN A 221 -17.62 4.52 18.53
CA GLN A 221 -17.26 5.60 19.43
C GLN A 221 -16.84 6.89 18.73
N ASN A 222 -16.55 6.84 17.42
CA ASN A 222 -16.11 7.99 16.66
C ASN A 222 -17.31 8.67 15.98
N THR A 223 -17.67 9.85 16.43
CA THR A 223 -18.78 10.64 15.91
C THR A 223 -18.33 12.02 15.46
N GLY A 224 -19.06 12.64 14.53
CA GLY A 224 -18.77 13.99 14.04
C GLY A 224 -17.37 14.09 13.44
N GLY A 225 -16.64 15.14 13.81
CA GLY A 225 -15.29 15.43 13.29
C GLY A 225 -14.19 14.44 13.69
N ASN A 226 -14.48 13.46 14.54
CA ASN A 226 -13.52 12.40 14.88
C ASN A 226 -13.54 11.23 13.89
N LYS A 227 -14.53 11.14 13.06
CA LYS A 227 -14.64 10.18 11.96
C LYS A 227 -14.00 10.79 10.73
N VAL A 228 -13.10 10.08 10.08
CA VAL A 228 -12.42 10.60 8.88
C VAL A 228 -13.38 10.61 7.69
N CYS A 229 -13.96 9.46 7.39
CA CYS A 229 -14.98 9.27 6.35
C CYS A 229 -15.87 8.07 6.74
N SER A 230 -16.79 7.66 5.87
CA SER A 230 -17.69 6.51 6.12
C SER A 230 -17.38 5.39 5.15
N VAL A 231 -17.24 4.17 5.67
CA VAL A 231 -17.23 2.98 4.83
C VAL A 231 -18.56 2.89 4.07
N GLY A 232 -18.51 2.66 2.76
CA GLY A 232 -19.71 2.66 1.90
C GLY A 232 -20.27 4.06 1.57
N GLY A 233 -19.66 5.14 2.08
CA GLY A 233 -20.11 6.52 1.82
C GLY A 233 -19.77 7.06 0.41
N GLY A 234 -19.07 6.30 -0.41
CA GLY A 234 -18.63 6.70 -1.74
C GLY A 234 -17.15 7.08 -1.79
N ALA A 235 -16.69 7.50 -2.96
CA ALA A 235 -15.31 7.91 -3.17
C ALA A 235 -14.95 9.12 -2.30
N VAL A 236 -13.73 9.11 -1.74
CA VAL A 236 -13.25 10.21 -0.90
C VAL A 236 -12.49 11.20 -1.78
N VAL A 237 -12.98 12.44 -1.86
CA VAL A 237 -12.35 13.54 -2.60
C VAL A 237 -12.02 14.65 -1.60
N PRO A 238 -10.81 14.61 -1.01
CA PRO A 238 -10.42 15.55 0.04
C PRO A 238 -9.93 16.89 -0.54
N PHE A 239 -9.93 17.94 0.29
CA PHE A 239 -9.34 19.23 -0.04
C PHE A 239 -7.85 19.29 0.28
N MET A 240 -7.43 18.49 1.26
CA MET A 240 -6.03 18.37 1.68
C MET A 240 -5.80 17.07 2.45
N ASP A 241 -4.54 16.69 2.57
CA ASP A 241 -4.04 15.67 3.48
C ASP A 241 -2.84 16.17 4.28
N GLY A 242 -2.08 15.26 4.93
CA GLY A 242 -0.94 15.61 5.79
C GLY A 242 0.20 16.35 5.07
N GLY A 243 0.34 16.17 3.77
CA GLY A 243 1.46 16.72 2.99
C GLY A 243 1.05 17.60 1.82
N THR A 244 -0.22 17.62 1.43
CA THR A 244 -0.65 18.25 0.17
C THR A 244 -1.97 19.02 0.34
N LYS A 245 -2.00 20.25 -0.18
CA LYS A 245 -3.25 20.95 -0.51
C LYS A 245 -3.55 20.73 -1.99
N TYR A 246 -4.72 20.15 -2.28
CA TYR A 246 -5.12 19.82 -3.65
C TYR A 246 -5.57 21.06 -4.44
N ASP A 247 -5.47 21.01 -5.76
CA ASP A 247 -5.99 22.09 -6.64
C ASP A 247 -7.51 22.19 -6.52
N GLU A 248 -7.99 23.33 -6.06
CA GLU A 248 -9.42 23.56 -5.77
C GLU A 248 -10.31 23.39 -7.01
N ARG A 249 -9.79 23.73 -8.21
CA ARG A 249 -10.54 23.58 -9.48
C ARG A 249 -10.72 22.10 -9.83
N LEU A 250 -9.69 21.28 -9.61
CA LEU A 250 -9.77 19.83 -9.84
C LEU A 250 -10.69 19.17 -8.83
N VAL A 251 -10.57 19.52 -7.55
CA VAL A 251 -11.48 19.04 -6.50
C VAL A 251 -12.92 19.38 -6.85
N LYS A 252 -13.20 20.67 -7.13
CA LYS A 252 -14.54 21.09 -7.52
C LYS A 252 -15.04 20.32 -8.74
N ARG A 253 -14.22 20.15 -9.78
CA ARG A 253 -14.65 19.41 -10.99
C ARG A 253 -14.97 17.96 -10.71
N LEU A 254 -14.24 17.29 -9.81
CA LEU A 254 -14.54 15.91 -9.39
C LEU A 254 -15.90 15.83 -8.67
N TRP A 255 -16.21 16.81 -7.81
CA TRP A 255 -17.52 16.90 -7.15
C TRP A 255 -18.64 17.16 -8.16
N ASP A 256 -18.45 18.10 -9.10
CA ASP A 256 -19.43 18.41 -10.14
C ASP A 256 -19.72 17.16 -11.01
N ILE A 257 -18.66 16.41 -11.43
CA ILE A 257 -18.80 15.16 -12.18
C ILE A 257 -19.58 14.11 -11.38
N ALA A 258 -19.31 14.00 -10.09
CA ALA A 258 -20.00 13.05 -9.24
C ALA A 258 -21.49 13.38 -9.14
N GLU A 259 -21.84 14.63 -8.95
CA GLU A 259 -23.23 15.11 -8.93
C GLU A 259 -23.94 14.89 -10.27
N GLU A 260 -23.31 15.28 -11.39
CA GLU A 260 -23.81 15.09 -12.75
C GLU A 260 -24.14 13.62 -13.08
N ASN A 261 -23.41 12.66 -12.47
CA ASN A 261 -23.53 11.24 -12.75
C ASN A 261 -24.15 10.41 -11.61
N GLY A 262 -24.66 11.06 -10.54
CA GLY A 262 -25.24 10.36 -9.40
C GLY A 262 -24.25 9.48 -8.64
N ILE A 263 -22.96 9.82 -8.66
CA ILE A 263 -21.89 9.09 -7.97
C ILE A 263 -21.78 9.61 -6.55
N ARG A 264 -21.84 8.72 -5.56
CA ARG A 264 -21.63 9.12 -4.17
C ARG A 264 -20.18 9.49 -3.92
N VAL A 265 -19.96 10.68 -3.36
CA VAL A 265 -18.65 11.17 -2.94
C VAL A 265 -18.73 11.75 -1.53
N GLN A 266 -17.61 11.78 -0.85
CA GLN A 266 -17.46 12.39 0.46
C GLN A 266 -16.09 13.03 0.60
N THR A 267 -15.91 13.88 1.61
CA THR A 267 -14.60 14.43 1.95
C THR A 267 -14.09 13.85 3.27
N LYS A 268 -12.83 14.08 3.59
CA LYS A 268 -12.28 13.82 4.92
C LYS A 268 -12.71 14.94 5.87
N SER A 269 -13.22 14.58 7.07
CA SER A 269 -13.51 15.55 8.13
C SER A 269 -12.27 15.90 8.96
N ARG A 270 -11.20 15.11 8.85
CA ARG A 270 -9.87 15.38 9.43
C ARG A 270 -8.79 14.76 8.56
N ILE A 271 -7.57 15.27 8.70
CA ILE A 271 -6.39 14.67 8.07
C ILE A 271 -6.06 13.35 8.79
N ALA A 272 -5.84 12.30 8.04
CA ALA A 272 -5.46 10.96 8.50
C ALA A 272 -4.39 10.43 7.57
#